data_2a285701a0526ead88e5edb40f40fe53
#
_entry.id   2a285701a0526ead88e5edb40f40fe53
#
_cell.length_a   1.000
_cell.length_b   1.000
_cell.length_c   1.000
_cell.angle_alpha   90.00
_cell.angle_beta   90.00
_cell.angle_gamma   90.00
#
_symmetry.space_group_name_H-M   'P 1'
#
loop_
_entity.id
_entity.type
_entity.pdbx_description
1 polymer ?
#
loop_
_entity_poly.entity_id
_entity_poly.type
_entity_poly.pdbx_seq_one_letter_code
_entity_poly.pdbx_strand_id
1 'polypeptide(L)'
;MRKLTTDVAIIGAGAAGIPAAIEAAKRGVKVDVFESSDHTGGSCNGGNGVFAVESKMQKQKQYTYTKEQILRYWMEYTHNNVDLRLVSEFINRSADTVDWLQGYGVDFSDLIAYYPGAYYVWHFRRDGSPFITDLLKPVSEEAGAVYHLNTKVNRLTMQDGKCVGFE
;
A
#
# COMPACT_ATOMS: atom_id res chain seq x y z
N MET A 1 16.03 -10.59 -26.86
CA MET A 1 15.23 -10.55 -25.61
C MET A 1 16.10 -10.98 -24.44
N ARG A 2 16.17 -10.19 -23.38
CA ARG A 2 16.91 -10.61 -22.16
C ARG A 2 15.99 -11.51 -21.35
N LYS A 3 16.42 -12.74 -21.10
CA LYS A 3 15.67 -13.67 -20.23
C LYS A 3 16.14 -13.48 -18.78
N LEU A 4 15.19 -13.25 -17.88
CA LEU A 4 15.41 -13.09 -16.44
C LEU A 4 14.59 -14.16 -15.73
N THR A 5 15.12 -14.70 -14.64
CA THR A 5 14.42 -15.69 -13.81
C THR A 5 14.39 -15.18 -12.37
N THR A 6 13.21 -15.23 -11.76
CA THR A 6 12.96 -14.80 -10.39
C THR A 6 11.94 -15.73 -9.72
N ASP A 7 11.92 -15.77 -8.38
CA ASP A 7 10.93 -16.54 -7.63
C ASP A 7 9.60 -15.77 -7.56
N VAL A 8 9.69 -14.45 -7.36
CA VAL A 8 8.54 -13.55 -7.30
C VAL A 8 8.77 -12.37 -8.24
N ALA A 9 7.89 -12.20 -9.22
CA ALA A 9 7.84 -11.05 -10.10
C ALA A 9 6.69 -10.13 -9.66
N ILE A 10 7.01 -8.88 -9.36
CA ILE A 10 6.02 -7.86 -8.96
C ILE A 10 5.87 -6.87 -10.12
N ILE A 11 4.64 -6.66 -10.56
CA ILE A 11 4.32 -5.74 -11.64
C ILE A 11 3.74 -4.46 -11.03
N GLY A 12 4.47 -3.37 -11.17
CA GLY A 12 4.16 -2.06 -10.61
C GLY A 12 4.89 -1.79 -9.28
N ALA A 13 5.62 -0.67 -9.21
CA ALA A 13 6.36 -0.20 -8.06
C ALA A 13 5.64 0.94 -7.31
N GLY A 14 4.34 0.77 -7.09
CA GLY A 14 3.50 1.68 -6.29
C GLY A 14 3.31 1.21 -4.85
N ALA A 15 2.28 1.77 -4.18
CA ALA A 15 1.94 1.48 -2.78
C ALA A 15 1.60 0.02 -2.47
N ALA A 16 1.25 -0.79 -3.46
CA ALA A 16 1.04 -2.22 -3.28
C ALA A 16 2.30 -3.03 -3.58
N GLY A 17 3.02 -2.66 -4.66
CA GLY A 17 4.18 -3.43 -5.13
C GLY A 17 5.39 -3.32 -4.20
N ILE A 18 5.70 -2.12 -3.70
CA ILE A 18 6.85 -1.93 -2.79
C ILE A 18 6.68 -2.70 -1.47
N PRO A 19 5.54 -2.60 -0.74
CA PRO A 19 5.30 -3.45 0.42
C PRO A 19 5.34 -4.95 0.12
N ALA A 20 4.79 -5.38 -1.01
CA ALA A 20 4.87 -6.78 -1.42
C ALA A 20 6.32 -7.23 -1.65
N ALA A 21 7.16 -6.35 -2.20
CA ALA A 21 8.59 -6.62 -2.38
C ALA A 21 9.32 -6.76 -1.04
N ILE A 22 9.03 -5.90 -0.05
CA ILE A 22 9.57 -6.01 1.30
C ILE A 22 9.22 -7.37 1.90
N GLU A 23 7.94 -7.72 1.88
CA GLU A 23 7.46 -8.93 2.53
C GLU A 23 7.95 -10.21 1.84
N ALA A 24 8.10 -10.20 0.53
CA ALA A 24 8.65 -11.33 -0.20
C ALA A 24 10.17 -11.46 0.02
N ALA A 25 10.93 -10.38 -0.15
CA ALA A 25 12.39 -10.39 -0.02
C ALA A 25 12.83 -10.77 1.40
N LYS A 26 12.14 -10.32 2.44
CA LYS A 26 12.39 -10.71 3.83
C LYS A 26 12.18 -12.21 4.10
N ARG A 27 11.44 -12.90 3.25
CA ARG A 27 11.31 -14.37 3.30
C ARG A 27 12.42 -15.12 2.58
N GLY A 28 13.42 -14.40 2.06
CA GLY A 28 14.61 -14.98 1.42
C GLY A 28 14.41 -15.46 -0.01
N VAL A 29 13.30 -15.06 -0.66
CA VAL A 29 13.06 -15.39 -2.07
C VAL A 29 13.61 -14.28 -2.97
N LYS A 30 14.01 -14.62 -4.18
CA LYS A 30 14.46 -13.65 -5.18
C LYS A 30 13.27 -12.86 -5.71
N VAL A 31 13.35 -11.53 -5.59
CA VAL A 31 12.28 -10.62 -5.98
C VAL A 31 12.75 -9.64 -7.04
N ASP A 32 12.06 -9.60 -8.17
CA ASP A 32 12.23 -8.59 -9.20
C ASP A 32 10.94 -7.78 -9.38
N VAL A 33 11.05 -6.45 -9.31
CA VAL A 33 9.94 -5.50 -9.45
C VAL A 33 10.06 -4.80 -10.80
N PHE A 34 8.98 -4.81 -11.60
CA PHE A 34 8.93 -4.24 -12.93
C PHE A 34 8.01 -3.04 -12.94
N GLU A 35 8.55 -1.87 -13.30
CA GLU A 35 7.83 -0.60 -13.33
C GLU A 35 7.92 0.02 -14.72
N SER A 36 6.79 0.44 -15.24
CA SER A 36 6.67 1.04 -16.58
C SER A 36 7.28 2.43 -16.67
N SER A 37 7.28 3.17 -15.55
CA SER A 37 7.82 4.54 -15.46
C SER A 37 9.32 4.53 -15.18
N ASP A 38 9.93 5.69 -15.30
CA ASP A 38 11.32 5.96 -14.91
C ASP A 38 11.50 6.15 -13.40
N HIS A 39 10.41 6.14 -12.63
CA HIS A 39 10.38 6.32 -11.17
C HIS A 39 9.38 5.38 -10.50
N THR A 40 9.57 5.16 -9.21
CA THR A 40 8.68 4.35 -8.35
C THR A 40 7.66 5.22 -7.61
N GLY A 41 6.67 4.60 -6.95
CA GLY A 41 5.66 5.25 -6.10
C GLY A 41 4.31 5.44 -6.77
N GLY A 42 4.27 5.62 -8.09
CA GLY A 42 3.02 5.82 -8.84
C GLY A 42 2.16 6.95 -8.24
N SER A 43 0.86 6.73 -8.13
CA SER A 43 -0.09 7.72 -7.58
C SER A 43 0.18 8.10 -6.11
N CYS A 44 0.96 7.30 -5.37
CA CYS A 44 1.25 7.58 -3.97
C CYS A 44 2.31 8.65 -3.77
N ASN A 45 3.06 9.06 -4.81
CA ASN A 45 4.02 10.15 -4.71
C ASN A 45 3.38 11.51 -4.39
N GLY A 46 2.09 11.68 -4.67
CA GLY A 46 1.31 12.84 -4.26
C GLY A 46 0.50 12.64 -2.98
N GLY A 47 0.58 11.45 -2.36
CA GLY A 47 -0.17 11.10 -1.16
C GLY A 47 0.58 11.44 0.11
N ASN A 48 -0.10 12.07 1.06
CA ASN A 48 0.47 12.48 2.34
C ASN A 48 -0.22 11.85 3.55
N GLY A 49 -1.03 10.82 3.34
CA GLY A 49 -1.75 10.17 4.43
C GLY A 49 -2.31 8.80 4.08
N VAL A 50 -2.75 8.12 5.12
CA VAL A 50 -3.33 6.77 5.06
C VAL A 50 -4.61 6.72 5.87
N PHE A 51 -5.64 6.12 5.29
CA PHE A 51 -6.88 5.84 6.02
C PHE A 51 -6.68 4.69 7.03
N ALA A 52 -7.13 4.88 8.26
CA ALA A 52 -7.27 3.78 9.21
C ALA A 52 -8.34 4.04 10.27
N VAL A 53 -8.85 2.95 10.83
CA VAL A 53 -9.87 2.94 11.88
C VAL A 53 -9.39 2.12 13.07
N GLU A 54 -9.66 2.62 14.28
CA GLU A 54 -9.25 2.01 15.55
C GLU A 54 -7.72 1.91 15.73
N SER A 55 -6.98 2.81 15.10
CA SER A 55 -5.52 2.89 15.28
C SER A 55 -5.14 3.32 16.70
N LYS A 56 -3.87 3.07 17.06
CA LYS A 56 -3.30 3.53 18.34
C LYS A 56 -3.39 5.05 18.48
N MET A 57 -3.13 5.80 17.40
CA MET A 57 -3.22 7.26 17.40
C MET A 57 -4.66 7.76 17.65
N GLN A 58 -5.66 7.12 17.07
CA GLN A 58 -7.07 7.45 17.33
C GLN A 58 -7.44 7.19 18.78
N LYS A 59 -7.02 6.06 19.34
CA LYS A 59 -7.25 5.72 20.75
C LYS A 59 -6.60 6.73 21.71
N GLN A 60 -5.37 7.16 21.43
CA GLN A 60 -4.66 8.19 22.20
C GLN A 60 -5.36 9.55 22.15
N LYS A 61 -5.97 9.90 21.01
CA LYS A 61 -6.76 11.12 20.83
C LYS A 61 -8.24 10.97 21.26
N GLN A 62 -8.60 9.84 21.87
CA GLN A 62 -9.94 9.53 22.39
C GLN A 62 -11.04 9.51 21.31
N TYR A 63 -10.70 9.20 20.08
CA TYR A 63 -11.69 8.92 19.05
C TYR A 63 -12.23 7.50 19.21
N THR A 64 -13.54 7.38 19.47
CA THR A 64 -14.19 6.13 19.91
C THR A 64 -15.04 5.44 18.85
N TYR A 65 -15.09 5.97 17.63
CA TYR A 65 -15.86 5.34 16.55
C TYR A 65 -15.22 4.01 16.11
N THR A 66 -16.10 3.04 15.81
CA THR A 66 -15.71 1.67 15.49
C THR A 66 -15.57 1.43 13.98
N LYS A 67 -14.91 0.34 13.62
CA LYS A 67 -14.83 -0.14 12.23
C LYS A 67 -16.22 -0.34 11.63
N GLU A 68 -17.18 -0.86 12.42
CA GLU A 68 -18.56 -1.05 11.97
C GLU A 68 -19.27 0.29 11.66
N GLN A 69 -19.10 1.31 12.53
CA GLN A 69 -19.66 2.63 12.28
C GLN A 69 -19.08 3.26 11.01
N ILE A 70 -17.76 3.13 10.79
CA ILE A 70 -17.11 3.66 9.59
C ILE A 70 -17.53 2.88 8.34
N LEU A 71 -17.68 1.55 8.44
CA LEU A 71 -18.19 0.76 7.32
C LEU A 71 -19.59 1.18 6.92
N ARG A 72 -20.50 1.36 7.90
CA ARG A 72 -21.86 1.84 7.65
C ARG A 72 -21.86 3.21 6.99
N TYR A 73 -21.09 4.15 7.53
CA TYR A 73 -20.92 5.47 6.94
C TYR A 73 -20.39 5.42 5.50
N TRP A 74 -19.40 4.59 5.23
CA TRP A 74 -18.86 4.41 3.88
C TRP A 74 -19.91 3.87 2.91
N MET A 75 -20.66 2.85 3.33
CA MET A 75 -21.74 2.29 2.51
C MET A 75 -22.85 3.30 2.22
N GLU A 76 -23.24 4.09 3.21
CA GLU A 76 -24.22 5.17 3.04
C GLU A 76 -23.69 6.25 2.09
N TYR A 77 -22.46 6.72 2.28
CA TYR A 77 -21.82 7.75 1.46
C TYR A 77 -21.70 7.32 -0.01
N THR A 78 -21.42 6.06 -0.27
CA THR A 78 -21.29 5.51 -1.63
C THR A 78 -22.61 4.98 -2.20
N HIS A 79 -23.72 5.18 -1.48
CA HIS A 79 -25.04 4.63 -1.85
C HIS A 79 -25.01 3.12 -2.11
N ASN A 80 -24.21 2.37 -1.34
CA ASN A 80 -23.95 0.93 -1.48
C ASN A 80 -23.36 0.52 -2.86
N ASN A 81 -22.78 1.45 -3.59
CA ASN A 81 -22.21 1.19 -4.93
C ASN A 81 -20.71 0.81 -4.86
N VAL A 82 -20.36 -0.08 -3.94
CA VAL A 82 -19.00 -0.61 -3.75
C VAL A 82 -19.06 -2.09 -3.32
N ASP A 83 -17.97 -2.81 -3.50
CA ASP A 83 -17.88 -4.20 -2.98
C ASP A 83 -17.73 -4.16 -1.45
N LEU A 84 -18.78 -4.55 -0.75
CA LEU A 84 -18.84 -4.59 0.71
C LEU A 84 -17.71 -5.44 1.31
N ARG A 85 -17.37 -6.58 0.69
CA ARG A 85 -16.31 -7.48 1.21
C ARG A 85 -14.95 -6.80 1.11
N LEU A 86 -14.66 -6.14 -0.01
CA LEU A 86 -13.42 -5.41 -0.21
C LEU A 86 -13.28 -4.26 0.78
N VAL A 87 -14.32 -3.44 0.94
CA VAL A 87 -14.31 -2.30 1.88
C VAL A 87 -14.19 -2.78 3.32
N SER A 88 -14.92 -3.83 3.70
CA SER A 88 -14.83 -4.41 5.04
C SER A 88 -13.42 -4.91 5.36
N GLU A 89 -12.80 -5.65 4.45
CA GLU A 89 -11.44 -6.16 4.63
C GLU A 89 -10.41 -5.02 4.70
N PHE A 90 -10.56 -4.00 3.86
CA PHE A 90 -9.73 -2.79 3.90
C PHE A 90 -9.82 -2.08 5.25
N ILE A 91 -11.04 -1.84 5.77
CA ILE A 91 -11.26 -1.21 7.08
C ILE A 91 -10.68 -2.09 8.20
N ASN A 92 -10.90 -3.41 8.15
CA ASN A 92 -10.46 -4.33 9.19
C ASN A 92 -8.94 -4.37 9.33
N ARG A 93 -8.20 -4.28 8.23
CA ARG A 93 -6.73 -4.30 8.22
C ARG A 93 -6.08 -2.93 8.37
N SER A 94 -6.84 -1.85 8.33
CA SER A 94 -6.29 -0.50 8.20
C SER A 94 -5.42 -0.08 9.38
N ALA A 95 -5.78 -0.41 10.62
CA ALA A 95 -4.97 -0.11 11.80
C ALA A 95 -3.63 -0.88 11.80
N ASP A 96 -3.66 -2.17 11.44
CA ASP A 96 -2.45 -3.00 11.35
C ASP A 96 -1.52 -2.46 10.25
N THR A 97 -2.08 -1.93 9.15
CA THR A 97 -1.31 -1.29 8.09
C THR A 97 -0.59 -0.03 8.60
N VAL A 98 -1.26 0.79 9.41
CA VAL A 98 -0.61 1.97 10.04
C VAL A 98 0.49 1.53 10.98
N ASP A 99 0.25 0.53 11.82
CA ASP A 99 1.27 -0.02 12.73
C ASP A 99 2.48 -0.57 11.95
N TRP A 100 2.24 -1.28 10.84
CA TRP A 100 3.28 -1.80 9.96
C TRP A 100 4.11 -0.67 9.35
N LEU A 101 3.47 0.37 8.82
CA LEU A 101 4.16 1.55 8.26
C LEU A 101 5.01 2.26 9.32
N GLN A 102 4.49 2.44 10.53
CA GLN A 102 5.24 3.03 11.64
C GLN A 102 6.44 2.18 12.05
N GLY A 103 6.34 0.86 11.94
CA GLY A 103 7.46 -0.07 12.14
C GLY A 103 8.63 0.14 11.17
N TYR A 104 8.39 0.77 10.02
CA TYR A 104 9.40 1.19 9.04
C TYR A 104 9.76 2.68 9.11
N GLY A 105 9.38 3.36 10.18
CA GLY A 105 9.75 4.75 10.42
C GLY A 105 8.81 5.78 9.76
N VAL A 106 7.65 5.35 9.26
CA VAL A 106 6.64 6.31 8.79
C VAL A 106 6.03 7.01 9.98
N ASP A 107 6.30 8.29 10.14
CA ASP A 107 5.76 9.12 11.21
C ASP A 107 4.50 9.86 10.74
N PHE A 108 3.36 9.56 11.37
CA PHE A 108 2.12 10.27 11.15
C PHE A 108 1.98 11.37 12.21
N SER A 109 2.00 12.61 11.78
CA SER A 109 1.99 13.78 12.66
C SER A 109 0.60 14.16 13.18
N ASP A 110 -0.46 13.80 12.46
CA ASP A 110 -1.82 14.17 12.83
C ASP A 110 -2.90 13.22 12.30
N LEU A 111 -4.11 13.40 12.84
CA LEU A 111 -5.35 12.83 12.31
C LEU A 111 -6.21 13.95 11.76
N ILE A 112 -6.67 13.81 10.54
CA ILE A 112 -7.52 14.81 9.91
C ILE A 112 -8.87 14.24 9.46
N ALA A 113 -9.87 15.10 9.45
CA ALA A 113 -11.14 14.93 8.76
C ALA A 113 -11.16 15.88 7.55
N TYR A 114 -11.55 15.38 6.38
CA TYR A 114 -11.50 16.19 5.16
C TYR A 114 -12.57 17.29 5.07
N TYR A 115 -13.63 17.19 5.87
CA TYR A 115 -14.70 18.20 5.92
C TYR A 115 -15.35 18.23 7.31
N PRO A 116 -16.04 19.31 7.68
CA PRO A 116 -16.73 19.41 8.95
C PRO A 116 -17.73 18.27 9.16
N GLY A 117 -17.66 17.59 10.30
CA GLY A 117 -18.51 16.45 10.64
C GLY A 117 -18.03 15.10 10.11
N ALA A 118 -16.96 15.05 9.33
CA ALA A 118 -16.32 13.78 8.95
C ALA A 118 -15.54 13.15 10.11
N TYR A 119 -15.28 11.85 9.98
CA TYR A 119 -14.48 11.13 10.95
C TYR A 119 -12.98 11.41 10.77
N TYR A 120 -12.23 11.44 11.88
CA TYR A 120 -10.76 11.57 11.88
C TYR A 120 -10.11 10.20 11.61
N VAL A 121 -10.19 9.76 10.40
CA VAL A 121 -9.69 8.45 9.94
C VAL A 121 -8.45 8.55 9.06
N TRP A 122 -8.02 9.76 8.71
CA TRP A 122 -6.89 9.98 7.84
C TRP A 122 -5.64 10.29 8.67
N HIS A 123 -4.68 9.37 8.65
CA HIS A 123 -3.37 9.51 9.30
C HIS A 123 -2.47 10.29 8.37
N PHE A 124 -2.15 11.51 8.75
CA PHE A 124 -1.57 12.51 7.89
C PHE A 124 -0.10 12.78 8.24
N ARG A 125 0.72 13.04 7.20
CA ARG A 125 2.10 13.52 7.31
C ARG A 125 2.18 14.97 6.85
N ARG A 126 2.68 15.85 7.71
CA ARG A 126 2.81 17.28 7.40
C ARG A 126 3.96 17.59 6.46
N ASP A 127 5.00 16.77 6.45
CA ASP A 127 6.17 16.96 5.60
C ASP A 127 5.87 16.70 4.11
N GLY A 128 4.74 16.06 3.81
CA GLY A 128 4.32 15.75 2.45
C GLY A 128 5.25 14.79 1.71
N SER A 129 6.22 14.18 2.40
CA SER A 129 7.19 13.30 1.75
C SER A 129 6.55 12.00 1.26
N PRO A 130 6.96 11.49 0.09
CA PRO A 130 6.45 10.27 -0.49
C PRO A 130 7.07 9.04 0.22
N PHE A 131 6.61 8.74 1.44
CA PHE A 131 7.16 7.69 2.31
C PHE A 131 7.27 6.30 1.65
N ILE A 132 6.45 6.01 0.64
CA ILE A 132 6.53 4.76 -0.13
C ILE A 132 7.87 4.65 -0.85
N THR A 133 8.33 5.74 -1.47
CA THR A 133 9.60 5.77 -2.20
C THR A 133 10.78 6.07 -1.29
N ASP A 134 10.62 7.00 -0.35
CA ASP A 134 11.73 7.51 0.44
C ASP A 134 12.10 6.60 1.62
N LEU A 135 11.12 5.90 2.20
CA LEU A 135 11.35 5.01 3.34
C LEU A 135 11.20 3.53 2.97
N LEU A 136 10.13 3.13 2.29
CA LEU A 136 9.86 1.71 2.08
C LEU A 136 10.66 1.09 0.94
N LYS A 137 10.88 1.83 -0.15
CA LYS A 137 11.68 1.30 -1.27
C LYS A 137 13.11 0.92 -0.84
N PRO A 138 13.88 1.78 -0.13
CA PRO A 138 15.20 1.39 0.38
C PRO A 138 15.17 0.11 1.24
N VAL A 139 14.17 -0.05 2.11
CA VAL A 139 14.00 -1.27 2.91
C VAL A 139 13.84 -2.52 2.03
N SER A 140 13.11 -2.41 0.92
CA SER A 140 12.94 -3.53 0.00
C SER A 140 14.23 -3.88 -0.75
N GLU A 141 15.01 -2.86 -1.13
CA GLU A 141 16.31 -3.02 -1.80
C GLU A 141 17.34 -3.63 -0.85
N GLU A 142 17.41 -3.18 0.40
CA GLU A 142 18.25 -3.77 1.44
C GLU A 142 17.90 -5.25 1.72
N ALA A 143 16.63 -5.61 1.60
CA ALA A 143 16.16 -6.99 1.70
C ALA A 143 16.45 -7.83 0.43
N GLY A 144 16.96 -7.22 -0.64
CA GLY A 144 17.38 -7.91 -1.87
C GLY A 144 16.42 -7.80 -3.05
N ALA A 145 15.39 -6.96 -2.98
CA ALA A 145 14.51 -6.70 -4.14
C ALA A 145 15.24 -5.88 -5.22
N VAL A 146 15.10 -6.27 -6.48
CA VAL A 146 15.70 -5.59 -7.63
C VAL A 146 14.62 -4.91 -8.46
N TYR A 147 14.82 -3.61 -8.77
CA TYR A 147 13.88 -2.80 -9.53
C TYR A 147 14.33 -2.65 -10.98
N HIS A 148 13.39 -2.90 -11.90
CA HIS A 148 13.53 -2.69 -13.35
C HIS A 148 12.58 -1.57 -13.77
N LEU A 149 13.08 -0.34 -13.83
CA LEU A 149 12.35 0.83 -14.30
C LEU A 149 12.28 0.85 -15.83
N ASN A 150 11.39 1.68 -16.39
CA ASN A 150 11.15 1.75 -17.84
C ASN A 150 10.85 0.37 -18.46
N THR A 151 10.27 -0.52 -17.67
CA THR A 151 10.02 -1.91 -18.05
C THR A 151 8.53 -2.22 -17.93
N LYS A 152 7.80 -1.97 -19.02
CA LYS A 152 6.36 -2.22 -19.09
C LYS A 152 6.10 -3.71 -19.32
N VAL A 153 5.33 -4.32 -18.45
CA VAL A 153 4.77 -5.67 -18.67
C VAL A 153 3.47 -5.54 -19.45
N ASN A 154 3.41 -6.17 -20.61
CA ASN A 154 2.26 -6.09 -21.50
C ASN A 154 1.33 -7.30 -21.36
N ARG A 155 1.90 -8.48 -21.06
CA ARG A 155 1.15 -9.74 -21.06
C ARG A 155 1.76 -10.75 -20.10
N LEU A 156 0.88 -11.52 -19.44
CA LEU A 156 1.28 -12.71 -18.70
C LEU A 156 1.37 -13.92 -19.64
N THR A 157 2.39 -14.74 -19.44
CA THR A 157 2.52 -16.03 -20.12
C THR A 157 1.92 -17.11 -19.25
N MET A 158 0.86 -17.74 -19.76
CA MET A 158 0.14 -18.80 -19.03
C MET A 158 0.41 -20.16 -19.67
N GLN A 159 0.64 -21.18 -18.83
CA GLN A 159 0.74 -22.57 -19.24
C GLN A 159 -0.04 -23.41 -18.23
N ASP A 160 -0.98 -24.24 -18.72
CA ASP A 160 -1.84 -25.11 -17.90
C ASP A 160 -2.50 -24.39 -16.70
N GLY A 161 -3.01 -23.17 -16.94
CA GLY A 161 -3.65 -22.34 -15.94
C GLY A 161 -2.71 -21.68 -14.90
N LYS A 162 -1.40 -21.83 -15.06
CA LYS A 162 -0.38 -21.21 -14.20
C LYS A 162 0.35 -20.10 -14.93
N CYS A 163 0.65 -19.02 -14.23
CA CYS A 163 1.55 -17.99 -14.74
C CYS A 163 2.99 -18.50 -14.68
N VAL A 164 3.65 -18.60 -15.84
CA VAL A 164 5.03 -19.08 -15.97
C VAL A 164 6.00 -17.97 -16.40
N GLY A 165 5.48 -16.77 -16.64
CA GLY A 165 6.28 -15.62 -17.04
C GLY A 165 5.42 -14.45 -17.54
N PHE A 166 6.09 -13.45 -18.12
CA PHE A 166 5.46 -12.26 -18.70
C PHE A 166 6.36 -11.64 -19.79
N GLU A 167 5.76 -10.75 -20.57
CA GLU A 167 6.44 -9.97 -21.62
C GLU A 167 6.18 -8.48 -21.45
#